data_66bef1b752b539897d80278f9bb40823
#
_entry.id   66bef1b752b539897d80278f9bb40823
#
_cell.length_a   1.000
_cell.length_b   1.000
_cell.length_c   1.000
_cell.angle_alpha   90.00
_cell.angle_beta   90.00
_cell.angle_gamma   90.00
#
_symmetry.space_group_name_H-M   'P 1'
#
loop_
_entity.id
_entity.type
_entity.pdbx_description
1 polymer ?
#
loop_
_entity_poly.entity_id
_entity_poly.type
_entity_poly.pdbx_seq_one_letter_code
_entity_poly.pdbx_strand_id
1 'polypeptide(L)'
;MGKMIYTIKPEHHGIEDIKKILEEHPEIQFVSFMGVDIGGNGTDEKIPVKLFIKDMEDMLKYGIQTDGSSVELQGIADLSDAKVDILPDMDCVWFVDYNYEYYNDDNGLPVGTLKIPSFIIHSGKQVCSRSILKRASLNFQNELMSLFKKYPELTKSYGFSHDDVSEIALTSATELEMWVKTPEQSADFEELHTSQVLKEQYWKRTMGTVRTVLEKIMTQLECYDLKPEMAHKEVGGIANRIDSKGRITHVMEQLEIDWRFSETLQTADNEIFIRELIEDQFRHHGLEVLFKAKPIEGVAGNGEHVHLGAAVKLKNGKRINLFAPTDMKAQYLSEIGYGALMGILKNYEVVNPIVTATNDAFNRLKPGFEAPICTVTSLGGSKESPSRNRSVLVGVIRDANSPLATRFELRAPNPYSNTYLVLASSYQAMLDGIDKVLDAGLTMDELEKELSKKYGEEGVYLEKFREYRSEEDVFEHYTEEERNKLYGKAPATVWENLSAFETNEMKQLVLKKGEVFTDELINSFKESTVQKWKNELAGRIIHDNIMLLKTFVKLHNEQDHATDLDVVNWEKIVYLKTKLMKDSMTKKCIFTKIKNALNEGDFDTASDLQKQMNEKMTEIRGLYIQYKNNIF
;
A
#
# COMPACT_ATOMS: atom_id res chain seq x y z
N MET A 1 -11.81 -23.64 30.20
CA MET A 1 -11.16 -22.44 29.60
C MET A 1 -12.26 -21.52 29.13
N GLY A 2 -12.30 -20.27 29.60
CA GLY A 2 -13.22 -19.26 29.12
C GLY A 2 -13.04 -19.07 27.61
N LYS A 3 -14.10 -18.72 26.90
CA LYS A 3 -14.02 -18.44 25.46
C LYS A 3 -13.44 -17.04 25.30
N MET A 4 -12.30 -16.90 24.62
CA MET A 4 -11.72 -15.58 24.29
C MET A 4 -12.68 -14.76 23.43
N ILE A 5 -12.70 -13.45 23.64
CA ILE A 5 -13.37 -12.49 22.77
C ILE A 5 -12.32 -11.81 21.89
N TYR A 6 -12.57 -11.68 20.60
CA TYR A 6 -11.60 -11.14 19.64
C TYR A 6 -11.99 -9.75 19.12
N THR A 7 -13.29 -9.47 19.07
CA THR A 7 -13.82 -8.18 18.60
C THR A 7 -14.99 -7.74 19.43
N ILE A 8 -15.19 -6.41 19.53
CA ILE A 8 -16.40 -5.79 20.08
C ILE A 8 -17.04 -4.98 18.95
N LYS A 9 -18.30 -5.31 18.62
CA LYS A 9 -19.03 -4.66 17.54
C LYS A 9 -19.74 -3.39 18.03
N PRO A 10 -20.07 -2.42 17.15
CA PRO A 10 -20.70 -1.15 17.51
C PRO A 10 -21.96 -1.27 18.39
N GLU A 11 -22.75 -2.31 18.17
CA GLU A 11 -23.97 -2.56 18.97
C GLU A 11 -23.68 -2.85 20.47
N HIS A 12 -22.43 -3.13 20.83
CA HIS A 12 -21.96 -3.41 22.21
C HIS A 12 -21.04 -2.32 22.76
N HIS A 13 -20.99 -1.13 22.16
CA HIS A 13 -20.17 -0.01 22.64
C HIS A 13 -20.88 0.82 23.74
N GLY A 14 -22.03 0.39 24.23
CA GLY A 14 -22.67 0.98 25.39
C GLY A 14 -21.82 0.78 26.66
N ILE A 15 -21.78 1.78 27.54
CA ILE A 15 -20.95 1.77 28.76
C ILE A 15 -21.17 0.51 29.61
N GLU A 16 -22.42 0.11 29.81
CA GLU A 16 -22.76 -1.07 30.61
C GLU A 16 -22.33 -2.37 29.92
N ASP A 17 -22.43 -2.44 28.59
CA ASP A 17 -21.99 -3.61 27.82
C ASP A 17 -20.46 -3.74 27.87
N ILE A 18 -19.73 -2.63 27.69
CA ILE A 18 -18.26 -2.63 27.78
C ILE A 18 -17.79 -3.04 29.18
N LYS A 19 -18.40 -2.48 30.25
CA LYS A 19 -18.09 -2.88 31.64
C LYS A 19 -18.28 -4.38 31.83
N LYS A 20 -19.42 -4.91 31.42
CA LYS A 20 -19.74 -6.33 31.53
C LYS A 20 -18.75 -7.20 30.77
N ILE A 21 -18.40 -6.83 29.52
CA ILE A 21 -17.40 -7.55 28.70
C ILE A 21 -16.05 -7.58 29.42
N LEU A 22 -15.58 -6.44 29.93
CA LEU A 22 -14.28 -6.36 30.61
C LEU A 22 -14.27 -7.10 31.96
N GLU A 23 -15.40 -7.23 32.65
CA GLU A 23 -15.55 -8.05 33.85
C GLU A 23 -15.56 -9.55 33.52
N GLU A 24 -16.18 -9.97 32.44
CA GLU A 24 -16.24 -11.36 31.97
C GLU A 24 -14.90 -11.83 31.34
N HIS A 25 -14.05 -10.88 30.89
CA HIS A 25 -12.78 -11.11 30.20
C HIS A 25 -11.59 -10.47 30.95
N PRO A 26 -11.21 -10.97 32.15
CA PRO A 26 -10.13 -10.39 32.96
C PRO A 26 -8.74 -10.51 32.31
N GLU A 27 -8.58 -11.31 31.26
CA GLU A 27 -7.38 -11.35 30.43
C GLU A 27 -7.17 -10.05 29.65
N ILE A 28 -8.21 -9.26 29.37
CA ILE A 28 -8.09 -7.92 28.77
C ILE A 28 -7.65 -6.96 29.88
N GLN A 29 -6.37 -6.63 29.93
CA GLN A 29 -5.79 -5.81 30.98
C GLN A 29 -5.53 -4.37 30.59
N PHE A 30 -5.53 -4.08 29.28
CA PHE A 30 -5.23 -2.77 28.75
C PHE A 30 -6.26 -2.33 27.71
N VAL A 31 -6.34 -1.00 27.51
CA VAL A 31 -7.06 -0.33 26.43
C VAL A 31 -6.09 0.58 25.70
N SER A 32 -6.20 0.67 24.38
CA SER A 32 -5.42 1.57 23.53
C SER A 32 -6.35 2.29 22.55
N PHE A 33 -6.18 3.61 22.41
CA PHE A 33 -6.90 4.43 21.45
C PHE A 33 -6.02 4.60 20.20
N MET A 34 -6.24 3.80 19.18
CA MET A 34 -5.42 3.76 17.97
C MET A 34 -5.75 4.92 17.03
N GLY A 35 -5.07 6.04 17.19
CA GLY A 35 -5.06 7.13 16.20
C GLY A 35 -4.04 6.82 15.11
N VAL A 36 -4.32 7.17 13.85
CA VAL A 36 -3.38 6.94 12.74
C VAL A 36 -2.92 8.27 12.16
N ASP A 37 -1.64 8.59 12.33
CA ASP A 37 -1.04 9.85 11.87
C ASP A 37 -1.02 9.98 10.34
N ILE A 38 -0.49 11.09 9.82
CA ILE A 38 -0.45 11.33 8.37
C ILE A 38 0.55 10.42 7.65
N GLY A 39 1.50 9.86 8.38
CA GLY A 39 2.46 8.88 7.88
C GLY A 39 1.94 7.45 7.83
N GLY A 40 0.74 7.18 8.38
CA GLY A 40 0.15 5.85 8.43
C GLY A 40 0.56 5.03 9.66
N ASN A 41 1.16 5.66 10.69
CA ASN A 41 1.54 4.96 11.92
C ASN A 41 0.40 5.03 12.93
N GLY A 42 0.05 3.87 13.53
CA GLY A 42 -0.91 3.80 14.63
C GLY A 42 -0.28 4.17 15.97
N THR A 43 -1.02 4.88 16.84
CA THR A 43 -0.64 5.04 18.25
C THR A 43 -0.96 3.77 19.03
N ASP A 44 -0.16 3.46 20.03
CA ASP A 44 -0.34 2.24 20.88
C ASP A 44 0.07 2.51 22.33
N GLU A 45 -0.72 3.30 23.04
CA GLU A 45 -0.57 3.47 24.49
C GLU A 45 -1.26 2.34 25.25
N LYS A 46 -0.85 2.11 26.48
CA LYS A 46 -1.40 1.05 27.35
C LYS A 46 -2.09 1.68 28.57
N ILE A 47 -3.40 1.86 28.49
CA ILE A 47 -4.24 2.33 29.60
C ILE A 47 -4.71 1.12 30.40
N PRO A 48 -4.41 1.00 31.71
CA PRO A 48 -4.93 -0.10 32.52
C PRO A 48 -6.46 -0.13 32.53
N VAL A 49 -7.07 -1.30 32.31
CA VAL A 49 -8.54 -1.46 32.28
C VAL A 49 -9.22 -0.90 33.54
N LYS A 50 -8.59 -1.04 34.71
CA LYS A 50 -9.15 -0.46 35.96
C LYS A 50 -9.31 1.07 35.91
N LEU A 51 -8.33 1.75 35.29
CA LEU A 51 -8.41 3.21 35.08
C LEU A 51 -9.45 3.54 34.01
N PHE A 52 -9.44 2.79 32.89
CA PHE A 52 -10.41 2.97 31.83
C PHE A 52 -11.85 2.82 32.34
N ILE A 53 -12.19 1.77 33.11
CA ILE A 53 -13.53 1.56 33.66
C ILE A 53 -13.96 2.73 34.58
N LYS A 54 -13.02 3.27 35.36
CA LYS A 54 -13.29 4.38 36.28
C LYS A 54 -13.66 5.65 35.54
N ASP A 55 -12.95 5.98 34.48
CA ASP A 55 -13.04 7.25 33.75
C ASP A 55 -13.63 7.06 32.32
N MET A 56 -14.33 5.93 32.08
CA MET A 56 -14.78 5.48 30.75
C MET A 56 -15.68 6.50 30.05
N GLU A 57 -16.66 7.08 30.73
CA GLU A 57 -17.58 8.03 30.13
C GLU A 57 -16.87 9.24 29.54
N ASP A 58 -15.88 9.76 30.28
CA ASP A 58 -15.10 10.91 29.85
C ASP A 58 -14.14 10.51 28.72
N MET A 59 -13.47 9.37 28.82
CA MET A 59 -12.54 8.89 27.79
C MET A 59 -13.26 8.58 26.47
N LEU A 60 -14.43 7.95 26.51
CA LEU A 60 -15.20 7.67 25.30
C LEU A 60 -15.81 8.92 24.67
N LYS A 61 -16.14 9.94 25.47
CA LYS A 61 -16.76 11.17 24.99
C LYS A 61 -15.76 12.23 24.54
N TYR A 62 -14.67 12.39 25.25
CA TYR A 62 -13.70 13.47 25.05
C TYR A 62 -12.35 12.98 24.54
N GLY A 63 -12.14 11.65 24.50
CA GLY A 63 -10.87 11.05 24.14
C GLY A 63 -9.82 11.13 25.24
N ILE A 64 -8.58 10.83 24.86
CA ILE A 64 -7.39 10.99 25.68
C ILE A 64 -6.47 12.03 25.06
N GLN A 65 -5.72 12.72 25.92
CA GLN A 65 -4.77 13.74 25.47
C GLN A 65 -3.36 13.17 25.38
N THR A 66 -2.65 13.48 24.30
CA THR A 66 -1.25 13.09 24.12
C THR A 66 -0.43 14.19 23.43
N ASP A 67 0.87 13.92 23.26
CA ASP A 67 1.84 14.82 22.61
C ASP A 67 1.86 14.58 21.09
N GLY A 68 1.22 15.46 20.34
CA GLY A 68 1.19 15.43 18.89
C GLY A 68 2.52 15.73 18.20
N SER A 69 3.52 16.31 18.91
CA SER A 69 4.85 16.51 18.34
C SER A 69 5.65 15.21 18.21
N SER A 70 5.15 14.12 18.83
CA SER A 70 5.74 12.78 18.77
C SER A 70 5.13 11.87 17.71
N VAL A 71 4.14 12.36 16.95
CA VAL A 71 3.53 11.67 15.79
C VAL A 71 3.78 12.45 14.50
N GLU A 72 3.54 11.84 13.35
CA GLU A 72 3.78 12.51 12.07
C GLU A 72 2.63 13.46 11.71
N LEU A 73 2.72 14.69 12.21
CA LEU A 73 1.81 15.80 11.96
C LEU A 73 2.59 17.09 11.72
N GLN A 74 3.60 17.05 10.84
CA GLN A 74 4.49 18.17 10.55
C GLN A 74 3.73 19.42 10.12
N GLY A 75 4.06 20.55 10.71
CA GLY A 75 3.38 21.83 10.45
C GLY A 75 1.97 21.93 11.01
N ILE A 76 1.45 20.88 11.67
CA ILE A 76 0.15 20.85 12.35
C ILE A 76 0.35 20.86 13.87
N ALA A 77 1.03 19.84 14.39
CA ALA A 77 1.37 19.75 15.81
C ALA A 77 2.89 19.77 15.96
N ASP A 78 3.41 20.79 16.62
CA ASP A 78 4.85 20.99 16.86
C ASP A 78 5.13 21.19 18.36
N LEU A 79 6.41 21.34 18.74
CA LEU A 79 6.81 21.51 20.15
C LEU A 79 6.19 22.74 20.83
N SER A 80 5.72 23.73 20.07
CA SER A 80 5.09 24.94 20.62
C SER A 80 3.58 24.80 20.76
N ASP A 81 2.94 23.88 20.03
CA ASP A 81 1.52 23.56 20.05
C ASP A 81 1.30 22.05 19.88
N ALA A 82 1.81 21.27 20.85
CA ALA A 82 1.94 19.82 20.77
C ALA A 82 0.69 19.06 21.20
N LYS A 83 -0.32 19.72 21.78
CA LYS A 83 -1.49 19.04 22.30
C LYS A 83 -2.36 18.45 21.21
N VAL A 84 -2.58 17.13 21.23
CA VAL A 84 -3.62 16.48 20.44
C VAL A 84 -4.53 15.64 21.35
N ASP A 85 -5.80 15.50 20.95
CA ASP A 85 -6.74 14.61 21.58
C ASP A 85 -7.00 13.40 20.65
N ILE A 86 -7.01 12.19 21.20
CA ILE A 86 -7.32 10.95 20.46
C ILE A 86 -8.74 10.54 20.86
N LEU A 87 -9.68 10.70 19.92
CA LEU A 87 -11.11 10.46 20.12
C LEU A 87 -11.53 9.13 19.51
N PRO A 88 -12.14 8.20 20.30
CA PRO A 88 -12.55 6.89 19.81
C PRO A 88 -13.65 6.97 18.75
N ASP A 89 -13.63 6.08 17.78
CA ASP A 89 -14.74 5.86 16.85
C ASP A 89 -15.69 4.79 17.42
N MET A 90 -16.93 5.20 17.70
CA MET A 90 -17.95 4.31 18.25
C MET A 90 -18.69 3.50 17.19
N ASP A 91 -18.45 3.81 15.90
CA ASP A 91 -19.20 3.23 14.76
C ASP A 91 -18.41 2.14 14.01
N CYS A 92 -17.24 1.73 14.51
CA CYS A 92 -16.39 0.70 13.90
C CYS A 92 -16.21 -0.51 14.81
N VAL A 93 -15.67 -1.61 14.29
CA VAL A 93 -15.30 -2.79 15.10
C VAL A 93 -14.03 -2.50 15.89
N TRP A 94 -14.04 -2.81 17.19
CA TRP A 94 -12.85 -2.77 18.05
C TRP A 94 -12.23 -4.17 18.14
N PHE A 95 -10.90 -4.23 18.29
CA PHE A 95 -10.14 -5.48 18.33
C PHE A 95 -9.53 -5.72 19.70
N VAL A 96 -9.43 -6.99 20.11
CA VAL A 96 -8.63 -7.37 21.28
C VAL A 96 -7.31 -7.94 20.77
N ASP A 97 -6.24 -7.18 20.91
CA ASP A 97 -4.88 -7.58 20.55
C ASP A 97 -4.26 -8.41 21.68
N TYR A 98 -3.99 -9.69 21.41
CA TYR A 98 -3.47 -10.63 22.40
C TYR A 98 -1.96 -10.81 22.32
N ASN A 99 -1.27 -10.55 23.44
CA ASN A 99 0.15 -10.84 23.59
C ASN A 99 0.38 -12.31 23.97
N TYR A 100 0.71 -13.13 23.02
CA TYR A 100 0.96 -14.56 23.21
C TYR A 100 2.30 -14.88 23.94
N GLU A 101 3.07 -13.88 24.35
CA GLU A 101 4.26 -14.01 25.19
C GLU A 101 3.98 -13.69 26.67
N TYR A 102 2.78 -13.14 26.98
CA TYR A 102 2.37 -12.77 28.33
C TYR A 102 0.98 -13.32 28.65
N TYR A 103 0.88 -14.10 29.73
CA TYR A 103 -0.35 -14.79 30.12
C TYR A 103 -0.88 -14.26 31.44
N ASN A 104 -2.19 -14.18 31.58
CA ASN A 104 -2.88 -13.83 32.80
C ASN A 104 -2.81 -15.02 33.80
N ASP A 105 -2.32 -14.75 34.99
CA ASP A 105 -2.14 -15.78 36.03
C ASP A 105 -3.47 -16.40 36.53
N ASP A 106 -4.58 -15.66 36.46
CA ASP A 106 -5.87 -16.08 36.99
C ASP A 106 -6.59 -17.10 36.07
N ASN A 107 -6.53 -16.92 34.75
CA ASN A 107 -7.26 -17.77 33.80
C ASN A 107 -6.37 -18.49 32.77
N GLY A 108 -5.07 -18.19 32.75
CA GLY A 108 -4.10 -18.81 31.83
C GLY A 108 -4.29 -18.44 30.37
N LEU A 109 -5.04 -17.37 30.07
CA LEU A 109 -5.20 -16.83 28.71
C LEU A 109 -4.14 -15.75 28.42
N PRO A 110 -3.77 -15.51 27.15
CA PRO A 110 -2.87 -14.42 26.81
C PRO A 110 -3.47 -13.08 27.21
N VAL A 111 -2.64 -12.16 27.67
CA VAL A 111 -3.08 -10.81 28.05
C VAL A 111 -3.46 -10.03 26.81
N GLY A 112 -4.66 -9.42 26.84
CA GLY A 112 -5.25 -8.65 25.78
C GLY A 112 -5.17 -7.13 26.01
N THR A 113 -5.02 -6.40 24.91
CA THR A 113 -5.24 -4.95 24.81
C THR A 113 -6.47 -4.70 23.93
N LEU A 114 -7.49 -4.04 24.45
CA LEU A 114 -8.62 -3.58 23.65
C LEU A 114 -8.15 -2.39 22.81
N LYS A 115 -7.95 -2.59 21.50
CA LYS A 115 -7.60 -1.55 20.52
C LYS A 115 -8.86 -0.90 19.96
N ILE A 116 -8.97 0.40 20.13
CA ILE A 116 -10.12 1.21 19.71
C ILE A 116 -9.66 2.15 18.59
N PRO A 117 -10.04 1.91 17.31
CA PRO A 117 -9.75 2.83 16.23
C PRO A 117 -10.29 4.24 16.55
N SER A 118 -9.45 5.26 16.37
CA SER A 118 -9.67 6.59 16.89
C SER A 118 -9.27 7.69 15.90
N PHE A 119 -9.72 8.91 16.13
CA PHE A 119 -9.36 10.09 15.36
C PHE A 119 -8.40 10.98 16.15
N ILE A 120 -7.37 11.52 15.50
CA ILE A 120 -6.49 12.52 16.11
C ILE A 120 -7.07 13.91 15.81
N ILE A 121 -7.23 14.70 16.88
CA ILE A 121 -7.79 16.03 16.85
C ILE A 121 -6.75 17.03 17.36
N HIS A 122 -6.47 18.05 16.55
CA HIS A 122 -5.63 19.18 16.92
C HIS A 122 -6.44 20.48 16.80
N SER A 123 -6.46 21.27 17.86
CA SER A 123 -7.19 22.56 17.89
C SER A 123 -8.64 22.47 17.37
N GLY A 124 -9.35 21.38 17.73
CA GLY A 124 -10.74 21.11 17.33
C GLY A 124 -10.94 20.60 15.91
N LYS A 125 -9.86 20.36 15.15
CA LYS A 125 -9.91 19.80 13.79
C LYS A 125 -9.40 18.36 13.77
N GLN A 126 -10.03 17.52 12.97
CA GLN A 126 -9.55 16.17 12.70
C GLN A 126 -8.40 16.23 11.69
N VAL A 127 -7.21 15.76 12.08
CA VAL A 127 -5.95 15.93 11.32
C VAL A 127 -5.26 14.60 10.94
N CYS A 128 -5.89 13.46 11.16
CA CYS A 128 -5.32 12.13 10.94
C CYS A 128 -5.74 11.50 9.62
N SER A 129 -5.00 10.48 9.19
CA SER A 129 -5.28 9.71 7.97
C SER A 129 -6.68 9.07 7.99
N ARG A 130 -7.07 8.53 9.14
CA ARG A 130 -8.38 7.90 9.33
C ARG A 130 -9.52 8.90 9.12
N SER A 131 -9.38 10.13 9.58
CA SER A 131 -10.39 11.19 9.39
C SER A 131 -10.49 11.66 7.93
N ILE A 132 -9.37 11.66 7.20
CA ILE A 132 -9.36 11.97 5.76
C ILE A 132 -10.19 10.93 5.00
N LEU A 133 -9.99 9.63 5.28
CA LEU A 133 -10.77 8.57 4.66
C LEU A 133 -12.26 8.66 5.02
N LYS A 134 -12.61 8.94 6.28
CA LYS A 134 -14.00 9.14 6.68
C LYS A 134 -14.65 10.29 5.91
N ARG A 135 -13.95 11.43 5.77
CA ARG A 135 -14.44 12.56 4.95
C ARG A 135 -14.57 12.19 3.47
N ALA A 136 -13.62 11.44 2.90
CA ALA A 136 -13.69 10.97 1.51
C ALA A 136 -14.92 10.09 1.28
N SER A 137 -15.17 9.14 2.19
CA SER A 137 -16.35 8.26 2.13
C SER A 137 -17.66 9.06 2.19
N LEU A 138 -17.78 9.98 3.14
CA LEU A 138 -18.95 10.83 3.27
C LEU A 138 -19.16 11.75 2.05
N ASN A 139 -18.07 12.35 1.54
CA ASN A 139 -18.11 13.19 0.35
C ASN A 139 -18.59 12.38 -0.86
N PHE A 140 -18.03 11.19 -1.08
CA PHE A 140 -18.44 10.32 -2.19
C PHE A 140 -19.92 9.94 -2.11
N GLN A 141 -20.40 9.55 -0.93
CA GLN A 141 -21.80 9.18 -0.69
C GLN A 141 -22.75 10.35 -0.98
N ASN A 142 -22.45 11.54 -0.45
CA ASN A 142 -23.27 12.74 -0.61
C ASN A 142 -23.32 13.23 -2.06
N GLU A 143 -22.17 13.30 -2.72
CA GLU A 143 -22.08 13.71 -4.12
C GLU A 143 -22.79 12.72 -5.03
N LEU A 144 -22.61 11.40 -4.83
CA LEU A 144 -23.28 10.39 -5.63
C LEU A 144 -24.81 10.43 -5.44
N MET A 145 -25.30 10.65 -4.22
CA MET A 145 -26.73 10.90 -3.98
C MET A 145 -27.23 12.16 -4.70
N SER A 146 -26.42 13.20 -4.77
CA SER A 146 -26.74 14.42 -5.52
C SER A 146 -26.80 14.14 -7.03
N LEU A 147 -25.88 13.34 -7.55
CA LEU A 147 -25.88 12.90 -8.95
C LEU A 147 -27.09 12.02 -9.28
N PHE A 148 -27.52 11.13 -8.39
CA PHE A 148 -28.75 10.34 -8.58
C PHE A 148 -30.01 11.20 -8.68
N LYS A 149 -30.07 12.31 -7.94
CA LYS A 149 -31.18 13.29 -8.04
C LYS A 149 -31.08 14.09 -9.34
N LYS A 150 -29.87 14.48 -9.73
CA LYS A 150 -29.62 15.27 -10.96
C LYS A 150 -29.87 14.45 -12.23
N TYR A 151 -29.53 13.16 -12.22
CA TYR A 151 -29.62 12.24 -13.35
C TYR A 151 -30.52 11.02 -13.03
N PRO A 152 -31.85 11.18 -12.92
CA PRO A 152 -32.74 10.09 -12.52
C PRO A 152 -32.76 8.91 -13.51
N GLU A 153 -32.43 9.12 -14.78
CA GLU A 153 -32.34 8.06 -15.78
C GLU A 153 -31.23 7.04 -15.46
N LEU A 154 -30.17 7.50 -14.83
CA LEU A 154 -29.06 6.64 -14.38
C LEU A 154 -29.57 5.54 -13.41
N THR A 155 -30.36 5.91 -12.40
CA THR A 155 -30.91 4.97 -11.42
C THR A 155 -32.06 4.13 -11.98
N LYS A 156 -32.83 4.66 -12.90
CA LYS A 156 -33.90 3.93 -13.60
C LYS A 156 -33.35 2.73 -14.38
N SER A 157 -32.18 2.87 -15.01
CA SER A 157 -31.55 1.77 -15.74
C SER A 157 -31.31 0.57 -14.85
N TYR A 158 -31.04 0.78 -13.57
CA TYR A 158 -30.90 -0.26 -12.53
C TYR A 158 -32.21 -0.67 -11.85
N GLY A 159 -33.33 -0.04 -12.17
CA GLY A 159 -34.64 -0.33 -11.63
C GLY A 159 -34.89 0.19 -10.21
N PHE A 160 -34.25 1.31 -9.83
CA PHE A 160 -34.52 2.00 -8.56
C PHE A 160 -34.57 3.52 -8.76
N SER A 161 -35.09 4.24 -7.79
CA SER A 161 -35.02 5.71 -7.68
C SER A 161 -34.06 6.11 -6.55
N HIS A 162 -33.61 7.37 -6.54
CA HIS A 162 -32.81 7.89 -5.42
C HIS A 162 -33.50 7.75 -4.07
N ASP A 163 -34.85 7.80 -4.03
CA ASP A 163 -35.64 7.63 -2.80
C ASP A 163 -35.60 6.19 -2.26
N ASP A 164 -35.31 5.21 -3.09
CA ASP A 164 -35.22 3.81 -2.68
C ASP A 164 -33.86 3.47 -2.00
N VAL A 165 -32.87 4.37 -2.11
CA VAL A 165 -31.54 4.17 -1.54
C VAL A 165 -31.60 4.27 0.00
N SER A 166 -31.12 3.26 0.69
CA SER A 166 -30.89 3.30 2.14
C SER A 166 -29.45 3.67 2.48
N GLU A 167 -28.49 3.25 1.63
CA GLU A 167 -27.06 3.42 1.88
C GLU A 167 -26.28 3.34 0.56
N ILE A 168 -25.21 4.13 0.43
CA ILE A 168 -24.15 3.95 -0.56
C ILE A 168 -22.95 3.39 0.18
N ALA A 169 -22.59 2.14 -0.13
CA ALA A 169 -21.48 1.44 0.49
C ALA A 169 -20.25 1.54 -0.41
N LEU A 170 -19.17 2.12 0.11
CA LEU A 170 -17.83 1.99 -0.47
C LEU A 170 -17.19 0.74 0.12
N THR A 171 -16.78 -0.18 -0.73
CA THR A 171 -16.20 -1.46 -0.32
C THR A 171 -14.76 -1.57 -0.80
N SER A 172 -13.87 -2.00 0.07
CA SER A 172 -12.47 -2.19 -0.24
C SER A 172 -11.95 -3.51 0.35
N ALA A 173 -10.90 -4.03 -0.26
CA ALA A 173 -10.10 -5.14 0.26
C ALA A 173 -8.64 -4.86 -0.05
N THR A 174 -7.75 -5.44 0.73
CA THR A 174 -6.32 -5.44 0.50
C THR A 174 -5.81 -6.88 0.42
N GLU A 175 -4.76 -7.10 -0.37
CA GLU A 175 -3.98 -8.33 -0.46
C GLU A 175 -2.58 -7.99 0.04
N LEU A 176 -2.01 -8.79 0.93
CA LEU A 176 -0.76 -8.43 1.60
C LEU A 176 0.35 -9.43 1.29
N GLU A 177 1.35 -8.98 0.55
CA GLU A 177 2.58 -9.74 0.29
C GLU A 177 3.67 -9.42 1.32
N MET A 178 4.46 -10.44 1.69
CA MET A 178 5.55 -10.31 2.63
C MET A 178 6.67 -11.32 2.37
N TRP A 179 7.90 -10.93 2.71
CA TRP A 179 9.00 -11.88 2.83
C TRP A 179 9.18 -12.35 4.26
N VAL A 180 9.35 -13.66 4.44
CA VAL A 180 9.62 -14.30 5.72
C VAL A 180 11.01 -14.92 5.72
N LYS A 181 11.81 -14.66 6.75
CA LYS A 181 13.17 -15.17 6.85
C LYS A 181 13.57 -15.53 8.29
N THR A 182 14.63 -16.31 8.44
CA THR A 182 15.36 -16.46 9.71
C THR A 182 16.18 -15.20 9.98
N PRO A 183 16.20 -14.65 11.23
CA PRO A 183 16.74 -13.31 11.52
C PRO A 183 18.20 -13.11 11.12
N GLU A 184 19.06 -14.09 11.35
CA GLU A 184 20.52 -13.99 11.15
C GLU A 184 20.99 -14.38 9.72
N GLN A 185 20.07 -14.79 8.85
CA GLN A 185 20.44 -15.25 7.51
C GLN A 185 20.40 -14.12 6.49
N SER A 186 21.46 -13.99 5.72
CA SER A 186 21.46 -13.16 4.51
C SER A 186 20.90 -13.94 3.32
N ALA A 187 20.22 -13.23 2.41
CA ALA A 187 19.74 -13.82 1.18
C ALA A 187 20.91 -14.21 0.27
N ASP A 188 20.93 -15.46 -0.23
CA ASP A 188 21.72 -15.81 -1.40
C ASP A 188 20.98 -15.30 -2.63
N PHE A 189 21.46 -14.19 -3.19
CA PHE A 189 20.82 -13.53 -4.33
C PHE A 189 20.73 -14.42 -5.56
N GLU A 190 21.78 -15.18 -5.87
CA GLU A 190 21.84 -16.02 -7.08
C GLU A 190 20.84 -17.18 -6.97
N GLU A 191 20.74 -17.80 -5.79
CA GLU A 191 19.77 -18.86 -5.50
C GLU A 191 18.32 -18.31 -5.57
N LEU A 192 18.06 -17.17 -4.95
CA LEU A 192 16.75 -16.52 -4.98
C LEU A 192 16.33 -16.12 -6.40
N HIS A 193 17.24 -15.49 -7.15
CA HIS A 193 16.98 -15.09 -8.53
C HIS A 193 16.70 -16.31 -9.42
N THR A 194 17.50 -17.37 -9.31
CA THR A 194 17.31 -18.62 -10.05
C THR A 194 15.96 -19.25 -9.72
N SER A 195 15.62 -19.36 -8.44
CA SER A 195 14.33 -19.90 -7.98
C SER A 195 13.15 -19.12 -8.55
N GLN A 196 13.24 -17.78 -8.59
CA GLN A 196 12.19 -16.92 -9.15
C GLN A 196 12.06 -17.12 -10.67
N VAL A 197 13.15 -17.12 -11.43
CA VAL A 197 13.14 -17.34 -12.88
C VAL A 197 12.53 -18.69 -13.24
N LEU A 198 12.84 -19.73 -12.46
CA LEU A 198 12.28 -21.07 -12.63
C LEU A 198 10.87 -21.22 -12.05
N LYS A 199 10.33 -20.16 -11.39
CA LYS A 199 9.01 -20.17 -10.73
C LYS A 199 8.84 -21.33 -9.76
N GLU A 200 9.89 -21.65 -9.00
CA GLU A 200 9.93 -22.85 -8.16
C GLU A 200 9.04 -22.75 -6.91
N GLN A 201 8.74 -21.55 -6.43
CA GLN A 201 8.03 -21.34 -5.16
C GLN A 201 6.54 -21.08 -5.32
N TYR A 202 6.09 -20.54 -6.46
CA TYR A 202 4.69 -20.16 -6.64
C TYR A 202 3.72 -21.32 -6.39
N TRP A 203 2.83 -21.12 -5.43
CA TRP A 203 1.84 -22.10 -4.94
C TRP A 203 2.42 -23.45 -4.46
N LYS A 204 3.72 -23.51 -4.20
CA LYS A 204 4.33 -24.70 -3.59
C LYS A 204 3.85 -24.84 -2.14
N ARG A 205 3.84 -26.09 -1.69
CA ARG A 205 3.45 -26.42 -0.31
C ARG A 205 4.37 -25.70 0.70
N THR A 206 3.78 -24.97 1.63
CA THR A 206 4.48 -24.48 2.83
C THR A 206 4.87 -25.64 3.75
N MET A 207 5.98 -25.53 4.47
CA MET A 207 6.50 -26.59 5.35
C MET A 207 7.01 -26.03 6.67
N GLY A 208 7.14 -26.91 7.65
CA GLY A 208 7.77 -26.60 8.94
C GLY A 208 7.08 -25.46 9.69
N THR A 209 7.88 -24.57 10.28
CA THR A 209 7.39 -23.44 11.10
C THR A 209 6.57 -22.46 10.25
N VAL A 210 6.97 -22.16 9.00
CA VAL A 210 6.24 -21.26 8.11
C VAL A 210 4.81 -21.73 7.91
N ARG A 211 4.63 -23.04 7.62
CA ARG A 211 3.30 -23.64 7.50
C ARG A 211 2.49 -23.49 8.78
N THR A 212 3.09 -23.82 9.93
CA THR A 212 2.41 -23.76 11.22
C THR A 212 1.93 -22.34 11.54
N VAL A 213 2.79 -21.34 11.29
CA VAL A 213 2.45 -19.93 11.55
C VAL A 213 1.37 -19.46 10.60
N LEU A 214 1.49 -19.77 9.30
CA LEU A 214 0.50 -19.37 8.31
C LEU A 214 -0.90 -19.94 8.62
N GLU A 215 -0.98 -21.24 8.97
CA GLU A 215 -2.24 -21.90 9.37
C GLU A 215 -2.81 -21.28 10.67
N LYS A 216 -1.96 -20.87 11.63
CA LYS A 216 -2.39 -20.15 12.84
C LYS A 216 -2.94 -18.76 12.52
N ILE A 217 -2.24 -17.99 11.67
CA ILE A 217 -2.71 -16.67 11.24
C ILE A 217 -4.09 -16.79 10.60
N MET A 218 -4.28 -17.70 9.64
CA MET A 218 -5.58 -17.92 9.00
C MET A 218 -6.69 -18.23 10.02
N THR A 219 -6.41 -19.10 11.00
CA THR A 219 -7.35 -19.42 12.08
C THR A 219 -7.66 -18.21 12.96
N GLN A 220 -6.66 -17.40 13.28
CA GLN A 220 -6.86 -16.19 14.08
C GLN A 220 -7.69 -15.14 13.31
N LEU A 221 -7.42 -14.92 12.02
CA LEU A 221 -8.22 -14.03 11.19
C LEU A 221 -9.71 -14.45 11.17
N GLU A 222 -10.01 -15.77 11.15
CA GLU A 222 -11.38 -16.26 11.30
C GLU A 222 -11.97 -15.91 12.68
N CYS A 223 -11.19 -16.03 13.76
CA CYS A 223 -11.63 -15.67 15.12
C CYS A 223 -11.99 -14.18 15.24
N TYR A 224 -11.26 -13.32 14.53
CA TYR A 224 -11.53 -11.88 14.44
C TYR A 224 -12.66 -11.50 13.47
N ASP A 225 -13.33 -12.46 12.82
CA ASP A 225 -14.34 -12.24 11.76
C ASP A 225 -13.78 -11.45 10.56
N LEU A 226 -12.46 -11.53 10.31
CA LEU A 226 -11.78 -10.85 9.21
C LEU A 226 -11.88 -11.60 7.87
N LYS A 227 -12.50 -12.79 7.89
CA LYS A 227 -12.88 -13.58 6.69
C LYS A 227 -11.73 -13.82 5.72
N PRO A 228 -10.63 -14.48 6.17
CA PRO A 228 -9.53 -14.82 5.28
C PRO A 228 -10.02 -15.67 4.12
N GLU A 229 -9.50 -15.43 2.91
CA GLU A 229 -9.87 -16.20 1.71
C GLU A 229 -8.78 -17.17 1.32
N MET A 230 -7.52 -16.73 1.27
CA MET A 230 -6.39 -17.52 0.84
C MET A 230 -5.09 -17.08 1.49
N ALA A 231 -4.15 -18.02 1.61
CA ALA A 231 -2.75 -17.74 1.93
C ALA A 231 -1.87 -18.73 1.16
N HIS A 232 -0.84 -18.23 0.50
CA HIS A 232 0.02 -19.05 -0.36
C HIS A 232 1.44 -18.49 -0.48
N LYS A 233 2.33 -19.28 -1.10
CA LYS A 233 3.64 -18.81 -1.53
C LYS A 233 3.53 -18.04 -2.82
N GLU A 234 4.26 -16.93 -2.86
CA GLU A 234 4.50 -16.14 -4.05
C GLU A 234 5.70 -16.65 -4.88
N VAL A 235 6.07 -15.89 -5.93
CA VAL A 235 7.09 -16.30 -6.93
C VAL A 235 8.48 -16.42 -6.32
N GLY A 236 8.78 -15.67 -5.25
CA GLY A 236 10.10 -15.62 -4.63
C GLY A 236 10.31 -16.68 -3.56
N GLY A 237 11.58 -17.00 -3.31
CA GLY A 237 11.97 -17.87 -2.20
C GLY A 237 12.90 -19.01 -2.58
N ILE A 238 13.47 -19.65 -1.57
CA ILE A 238 14.31 -20.85 -1.70
C ILE A 238 13.81 -21.91 -0.74
N ALA A 239 14.21 -23.16 -0.99
CA ALA A 239 13.86 -24.28 -0.12
C ALA A 239 14.45 -24.10 1.29
N ASN A 240 13.66 -24.43 2.30
CA ASN A 240 14.11 -24.40 3.69
C ASN A 240 15.24 -25.39 3.93
N ARG A 241 16.32 -24.93 4.57
CA ARG A 241 17.36 -25.83 5.07
C ARG A 241 17.00 -26.29 6.49
N ILE A 242 17.11 -27.58 6.73
CA ILE A 242 16.79 -28.21 8.00
C ILE A 242 18.04 -28.91 8.53
N ASP A 243 18.33 -28.75 9.82
CA ASP A 243 19.43 -29.44 10.50
C ASP A 243 19.11 -30.93 10.73
N SER A 244 20.12 -31.67 11.22
CA SER A 244 19.98 -33.09 11.55
C SER A 244 18.96 -33.40 12.66
N LYS A 245 18.46 -32.37 13.38
CA LYS A 245 17.45 -32.48 14.44
C LYS A 245 16.05 -32.03 13.96
N GLY A 246 15.88 -31.75 12.66
CA GLY A 246 14.64 -31.30 12.06
C GLY A 246 14.29 -29.83 12.33
N ARG A 247 15.26 -29.01 12.80
CA ARG A 247 15.04 -27.58 13.03
C ARG A 247 15.34 -26.79 11.75
N ILE A 248 14.53 -25.80 11.46
CA ILE A 248 14.76 -24.89 10.36
C ILE A 248 15.99 -24.04 10.68
N THR A 249 16.99 -24.10 9.79
CA THR A 249 18.23 -23.30 9.89
C THR A 249 18.23 -22.14 8.90
N HIS A 250 17.42 -22.20 7.85
CA HIS A 250 17.32 -21.16 6.87
C HIS A 250 15.90 -21.14 6.28
N VAL A 251 15.30 -19.96 6.28
CA VAL A 251 14.02 -19.66 5.62
C VAL A 251 14.20 -18.36 4.84
N MET A 252 13.74 -18.36 3.59
CA MET A 252 13.61 -17.17 2.76
C MET A 252 12.47 -17.43 1.76
N GLU A 253 11.26 -17.01 2.12
CA GLU A 253 10.05 -17.29 1.34
C GLU A 253 9.20 -16.03 1.22
N GLN A 254 8.60 -15.82 0.04
CA GLN A 254 7.58 -14.79 -0.15
C GLN A 254 6.21 -15.42 -0.01
N LEU A 255 5.35 -14.77 0.76
CA LEU A 255 3.98 -15.22 1.06
C LEU A 255 3.01 -14.10 0.73
N GLU A 256 1.77 -14.48 0.45
CA GLU A 256 0.62 -13.60 0.29
C GLU A 256 -0.54 -14.10 1.13
N ILE A 257 -1.30 -13.17 1.72
CA ILE A 257 -2.53 -13.44 2.48
C ILE A 257 -3.62 -12.50 1.99
N ASP A 258 -4.79 -13.06 1.69
CA ASP A 258 -5.97 -12.36 1.20
C ASP A 258 -7.14 -12.53 2.15
N TRP A 259 -7.98 -11.50 2.23
CA TRP A 259 -9.22 -11.52 3.01
C TRP A 259 -10.33 -10.73 2.32
N ARG A 260 -11.57 -11.01 2.72
CA ARG A 260 -12.75 -10.40 2.11
C ARG A 260 -12.83 -8.90 2.38
N PHE A 261 -13.50 -8.22 1.45
CA PHE A 261 -13.80 -6.80 1.55
C PHE A 261 -14.61 -6.44 2.81
N SER A 262 -14.41 -5.23 3.27
CA SER A 262 -15.20 -4.55 4.28
C SER A 262 -15.70 -3.20 3.75
N GLU A 263 -16.44 -2.45 4.57
CA GLU A 263 -16.62 -1.01 4.36
C GLU A 263 -15.23 -0.35 4.40
N THR A 264 -15.04 0.68 3.57
CA THR A 264 -13.67 1.14 3.24
C THR A 264 -12.87 1.65 4.45
N LEU A 265 -13.51 2.29 5.45
CA LEU A 265 -12.82 2.72 6.67
C LEU A 265 -12.40 1.52 7.52
N GLN A 266 -13.30 0.53 7.68
CA GLN A 266 -13.00 -0.71 8.37
C GLN A 266 -11.92 -1.53 7.66
N THR A 267 -11.85 -1.48 6.32
CA THR A 267 -10.78 -2.16 5.56
C THR A 267 -9.39 -1.64 5.97
N ALA A 268 -9.23 -0.32 6.10
CA ALA A 268 -7.96 0.27 6.51
C ALA A 268 -7.62 -0.04 7.98
N ASP A 269 -8.62 -0.04 8.87
CA ASP A 269 -8.46 -0.47 10.26
C ASP A 269 -8.04 -1.95 10.34
N ASN A 270 -8.68 -2.83 9.54
CA ASN A 270 -8.36 -4.25 9.45
C ASN A 270 -6.92 -4.49 8.96
N GLU A 271 -6.50 -3.77 7.91
CA GLU A 271 -5.18 -3.95 7.31
C GLU A 271 -4.05 -3.68 8.32
N ILE A 272 -4.09 -2.56 9.05
CA ILE A 272 -3.11 -2.27 10.11
C ILE A 272 -3.07 -3.39 11.14
N PHE A 273 -4.25 -3.81 11.62
CA PHE A 273 -4.34 -4.87 12.64
C PHE A 273 -3.82 -6.21 12.13
N ILE A 274 -4.16 -6.60 10.90
CA ILE A 274 -3.69 -7.86 10.28
C ILE A 274 -2.18 -7.85 10.12
N ARG A 275 -1.58 -6.75 9.67
CA ARG A 275 -0.14 -6.61 9.51
C ARG A 275 0.60 -6.79 10.84
N GLU A 276 0.12 -6.14 11.90
CA GLU A 276 0.67 -6.30 13.26
C GLU A 276 0.55 -7.75 13.76
N LEU A 277 -0.62 -8.38 13.56
CA LEU A 277 -0.85 -9.78 13.94
C LEU A 277 0.09 -10.75 13.21
N ILE A 278 0.29 -10.54 11.90
CA ILE A 278 1.21 -11.36 11.09
C ILE A 278 2.64 -11.24 11.63
N GLU A 279 3.10 -10.01 11.85
CA GLU A 279 4.45 -9.74 12.36
C GLU A 279 4.68 -10.39 13.72
N ASP A 280 3.73 -10.26 14.64
CA ASP A 280 3.80 -10.86 15.98
C ASP A 280 3.80 -12.38 15.94
N GLN A 281 2.97 -13.00 15.10
CA GLN A 281 2.91 -14.45 14.98
C GLN A 281 4.21 -15.04 14.41
N PHE A 282 4.79 -14.44 13.38
CA PHE A 282 6.07 -14.92 12.85
C PHE A 282 7.21 -14.69 13.85
N ARG A 283 7.27 -13.52 14.49
CA ARG A 283 8.27 -13.20 15.52
C ARG A 283 8.20 -14.17 16.71
N HIS A 284 7.02 -14.47 17.23
CA HIS A 284 6.80 -15.45 18.31
C HIS A 284 7.36 -16.84 17.97
N HIS A 285 7.42 -17.18 16.68
CA HIS A 285 7.98 -18.45 16.19
C HIS A 285 9.44 -18.34 15.71
N GLY A 286 10.13 -17.23 16.02
CA GLY A 286 11.54 -17.02 15.71
C GLY A 286 11.82 -16.68 14.25
N LEU A 287 10.84 -16.16 13.51
CA LEU A 287 10.96 -15.70 12.15
C LEU A 287 10.75 -14.18 12.06
N GLU A 288 11.36 -13.56 11.05
CA GLU A 288 11.24 -12.13 10.76
C GLU A 288 10.42 -11.92 9.50
N VAL A 289 9.48 -10.99 9.54
CA VAL A 289 8.67 -10.57 8.40
C VAL A 289 9.20 -9.25 7.84
N LEU A 290 9.28 -9.13 6.53
CA LEU A 290 9.73 -7.95 5.82
C LEU A 290 8.61 -7.43 4.92
N PHE A 291 7.93 -6.37 5.35
CA PHE A 291 6.87 -5.69 4.59
C PHE A 291 7.38 -4.60 3.64
N LYS A 292 8.69 -4.29 3.63
CA LYS A 292 9.24 -3.30 2.69
C LYS A 292 8.85 -3.64 1.26
N ALA A 293 8.56 -2.62 0.46
CA ALA A 293 8.17 -2.80 -0.94
C ALA A 293 9.24 -3.57 -1.76
N LYS A 294 10.52 -3.39 -1.44
CA LYS A 294 11.64 -4.10 -2.09
C LYS A 294 12.70 -4.50 -1.05
N PRO A 295 12.44 -5.52 -0.23
CA PRO A 295 13.39 -5.93 0.80
C PRO A 295 14.66 -6.56 0.24
N ILE A 296 14.57 -7.22 -0.91
CA ILE A 296 15.67 -7.88 -1.59
C ILE A 296 15.74 -7.39 -3.03
N GLU A 297 16.89 -6.83 -3.41
CA GLU A 297 17.04 -6.31 -4.76
C GLU A 297 17.27 -7.44 -5.77
N GLY A 298 16.71 -7.30 -6.99
CA GLY A 298 16.84 -8.27 -8.07
C GLY A 298 15.84 -9.43 -8.03
N VAL A 299 14.99 -9.52 -7.00
CA VAL A 299 13.86 -10.47 -6.93
C VAL A 299 12.53 -9.72 -6.72
N ALA A 300 11.39 -10.39 -6.71
CA ALA A 300 10.08 -9.77 -6.53
C ALA A 300 10.02 -8.94 -5.25
N GLY A 301 9.35 -7.79 -5.31
CA GLY A 301 9.00 -6.97 -4.15
C GLY A 301 7.63 -7.36 -3.58
N ASN A 302 7.22 -6.70 -2.49
CA ASN A 302 5.93 -6.90 -1.87
C ASN A 302 4.91 -5.90 -2.39
N GLY A 303 3.76 -6.37 -2.84
CA GLY A 303 2.58 -5.58 -3.16
C GLY A 303 1.59 -5.55 -2.00
N GLU A 304 0.76 -4.53 -2.00
CA GLU A 304 -0.50 -4.44 -1.31
C GLU A 304 -1.53 -4.00 -2.33
N HIS A 305 -2.10 -4.97 -3.06
CA HIS A 305 -3.11 -4.63 -4.05
C HIS A 305 -4.38 -4.17 -3.34
N VAL A 306 -4.95 -3.06 -3.81
CA VAL A 306 -6.13 -2.46 -3.20
C VAL A 306 -7.32 -2.61 -4.13
N HIS A 307 -8.33 -3.35 -3.69
CA HIS A 307 -9.60 -3.50 -4.39
C HIS A 307 -10.57 -2.39 -4.00
N LEU A 308 -11.23 -1.80 -5.00
CA LEU A 308 -12.10 -0.65 -4.87
C LEU A 308 -13.46 -0.95 -5.50
N GLY A 309 -14.53 -0.80 -4.72
CA GLY A 309 -15.89 -1.04 -5.16
C GLY A 309 -16.87 0.01 -4.62
N ALA A 310 -18.02 0.16 -5.29
CA ALA A 310 -19.11 0.97 -4.82
C ALA A 310 -20.45 0.27 -5.11
N ALA A 311 -21.34 0.25 -4.13
CA ALA A 311 -22.66 -0.37 -4.25
C ALA A 311 -23.73 0.49 -3.56
N VAL A 312 -24.97 0.35 -4.03
CA VAL A 312 -26.12 0.84 -3.28
C VAL A 312 -26.81 -0.32 -2.58
N LYS A 313 -27.28 -0.06 -1.37
CA LYS A 313 -28.23 -0.89 -0.65
C LYS A 313 -29.58 -0.18 -0.66
N LEU A 314 -30.57 -0.85 -1.18
CA LEU A 314 -31.94 -0.32 -1.24
C LEU A 314 -32.69 -0.61 0.06
N LYS A 315 -33.75 0.16 0.34
CA LYS A 315 -34.64 0.00 1.51
C LYS A 315 -35.29 -1.40 1.59
N ASN A 316 -35.44 -2.09 0.46
CA ASN A 316 -35.90 -3.48 0.40
C ASN A 316 -34.79 -4.54 0.65
N GLY A 317 -33.56 -4.12 0.97
CA GLY A 317 -32.42 -4.98 1.25
C GLY A 317 -31.61 -5.42 0.01
N LYS A 318 -32.08 -5.13 -1.22
CA LYS A 318 -31.33 -5.46 -2.44
C LYS A 318 -30.05 -4.63 -2.51
N ARG A 319 -28.94 -5.27 -2.92
CA ARG A 319 -27.66 -4.60 -3.21
C ARG A 319 -27.42 -4.58 -4.72
N ILE A 320 -26.91 -3.46 -5.22
CA ILE A 320 -26.57 -3.25 -6.63
C ILE A 320 -25.16 -2.67 -6.69
N ASN A 321 -24.30 -3.35 -7.43
CA ASN A 321 -22.95 -2.86 -7.74
C ASN A 321 -23.04 -1.73 -8.76
N LEU A 322 -22.43 -0.58 -8.48
CA LEU A 322 -22.52 0.61 -9.31
C LEU A 322 -21.54 0.62 -10.49
N PHE A 323 -20.49 -0.21 -10.45
CA PHE A 323 -19.52 -0.32 -11.56
C PHE A 323 -19.97 -1.33 -12.62
N ALA A 324 -20.82 -2.30 -12.22
CA ALA A 324 -21.35 -3.29 -13.14
C ALA A 324 -22.45 -2.71 -14.03
N PRO A 325 -22.45 -2.95 -15.35
CA PRO A 325 -23.57 -2.58 -16.19
C PRO A 325 -24.76 -3.51 -15.93
N THR A 326 -25.95 -3.07 -16.33
CA THR A 326 -27.18 -3.91 -16.23
C THR A 326 -27.14 -5.11 -17.17
N ASP A 327 -26.46 -5.00 -18.32
CA ASP A 327 -26.18 -6.09 -19.24
C ASP A 327 -24.67 -6.35 -19.31
N MET A 328 -24.21 -7.32 -18.54
CA MET A 328 -22.81 -7.72 -18.45
C MET A 328 -22.22 -8.30 -19.77
N LYS A 329 -23.08 -8.69 -20.72
CA LYS A 329 -22.65 -9.21 -22.03
C LYS A 329 -22.56 -8.10 -23.08
N ALA A 330 -23.36 -7.06 -22.94
CA ALA A 330 -23.37 -5.94 -23.86
C ALA A 330 -22.29 -4.91 -23.54
N GLN A 331 -21.96 -4.70 -22.26
CA GLN A 331 -21.07 -3.64 -21.79
C GLN A 331 -20.00 -4.14 -20.82
N TYR A 332 -18.82 -3.51 -20.77
CA TYR A 332 -17.78 -3.80 -19.80
C TYR A 332 -18.11 -3.23 -18.41
N LEU A 333 -18.48 -1.95 -18.38
CA LEU A 333 -18.76 -1.19 -17.17
C LEU A 333 -20.04 -0.36 -17.36
N SER A 334 -20.60 0.10 -16.26
CA SER A 334 -21.63 1.13 -16.25
C SER A 334 -21.05 2.51 -16.53
N GLU A 335 -21.88 3.54 -16.69
CA GLU A 335 -21.45 4.93 -16.79
C GLU A 335 -20.65 5.36 -15.55
N ILE A 336 -21.12 4.95 -14.35
CA ILE A 336 -20.41 5.18 -13.08
C ILE A 336 -19.07 4.43 -13.06
N GLY A 337 -19.05 3.18 -13.52
CA GLY A 337 -17.83 2.38 -13.59
C GLY A 337 -16.78 2.96 -14.54
N TYR A 338 -17.18 3.40 -15.73
CA TYR A 338 -16.26 4.09 -16.65
C TYR A 338 -15.74 5.40 -16.06
N GLY A 339 -16.64 6.23 -15.46
CA GLY A 339 -16.25 7.47 -14.81
C GLY A 339 -15.24 7.24 -13.71
N ALA A 340 -15.50 6.27 -12.81
CA ALA A 340 -14.61 5.91 -11.72
C ALA A 340 -13.23 5.46 -12.21
N LEU A 341 -13.18 4.55 -13.19
CA LEU A 341 -11.93 4.06 -13.78
C LEU A 341 -11.11 5.18 -14.44
N MET A 342 -11.76 5.97 -15.30
CA MET A 342 -11.10 7.10 -15.96
C MET A 342 -10.67 8.18 -14.97
N GLY A 343 -11.40 8.36 -13.88
CA GLY A 343 -11.06 9.28 -12.79
C GLY A 343 -9.74 8.93 -12.14
N ILE A 344 -9.53 7.65 -11.75
CA ILE A 344 -8.25 7.17 -11.20
C ILE A 344 -7.13 7.39 -12.22
N LEU A 345 -7.32 6.93 -13.46
CA LEU A 345 -6.28 6.98 -14.50
C LEU A 345 -5.85 8.41 -14.80
N LYS A 346 -6.79 9.34 -14.98
CA LYS A 346 -6.49 10.74 -15.30
C LYS A 346 -5.80 11.49 -14.18
N ASN A 347 -6.23 11.23 -12.93
CA ASN A 347 -5.74 11.97 -11.78
C ASN A 347 -4.59 11.25 -11.04
N TYR A 348 -4.05 10.17 -11.62
CA TYR A 348 -3.05 9.34 -10.95
C TYR A 348 -1.79 10.11 -10.55
N GLU A 349 -1.38 11.14 -11.28
CA GLU A 349 -0.21 11.95 -10.94
C GLU A 349 -0.28 12.58 -9.53
N VAL A 350 -1.49 12.91 -9.05
CA VAL A 350 -1.68 13.45 -7.68
C VAL A 350 -2.07 12.38 -6.67
N VAL A 351 -2.43 11.18 -7.11
CA VAL A 351 -2.65 9.99 -6.25
C VAL A 351 -1.32 9.27 -5.99
N ASN A 352 -0.46 9.18 -7.00
CA ASN A 352 0.81 8.45 -6.92
C ASN A 352 1.76 8.89 -5.79
N PRO A 353 1.90 10.19 -5.43
CA PRO A 353 2.68 10.59 -4.27
C PRO A 353 2.26 9.92 -2.96
N ILE A 354 0.97 9.62 -2.82
CA ILE A 354 0.39 8.92 -1.66
C ILE A 354 0.64 7.41 -1.77
N VAL A 355 0.43 6.85 -2.96
CA VAL A 355 0.59 5.41 -3.23
C VAL A 355 2.06 4.98 -3.14
N THR A 356 2.98 5.80 -3.69
CA THR A 356 4.40 5.48 -3.84
C THR A 356 5.25 6.47 -3.05
N ALA A 357 5.15 6.43 -1.72
CA ALA A 357 5.74 7.41 -0.81
C ALA A 357 7.15 7.04 -0.30
N THR A 358 7.65 5.82 -0.54
CA THR A 358 8.93 5.33 0.00
C THR A 358 9.97 5.08 -1.09
N ASN A 359 11.26 5.16 -0.73
CA ASN A 359 12.35 4.85 -1.67
C ASN A 359 12.25 3.42 -2.24
N ASP A 360 11.87 2.46 -1.41
CA ASP A 360 11.81 1.04 -1.80
C ASP A 360 10.64 0.77 -2.78
N ALA A 361 9.58 1.58 -2.77
CA ALA A 361 8.48 1.49 -3.72
C ALA A 361 8.95 1.70 -5.17
N PHE A 362 9.84 2.67 -5.42
CA PHE A 362 10.43 2.90 -6.75
C PHE A 362 11.35 1.76 -7.20
N ASN A 363 11.91 1.00 -6.26
CA ASN A 363 12.70 -0.19 -6.58
C ASN A 363 11.83 -1.41 -6.91
N ARG A 364 10.61 -1.48 -6.33
CA ARG A 364 9.61 -2.49 -6.68
C ARG A 364 9.01 -2.23 -8.06
N LEU A 365 8.65 -0.99 -8.35
CA LEU A 365 7.98 -0.57 -9.59
C LEU A 365 8.99 -0.43 -10.74
N LYS A 366 9.64 -1.52 -11.15
CA LYS A 366 10.59 -1.58 -12.26
C LYS A 366 10.19 -2.67 -13.26
N PRO A 367 10.49 -2.50 -14.57
CA PRO A 367 10.28 -3.55 -15.57
C PRO A 367 10.94 -4.88 -15.18
N GLY A 368 10.33 -5.99 -15.58
CA GLY A 368 10.83 -7.35 -15.32
C GLY A 368 10.21 -8.03 -14.09
N PHE A 369 9.36 -7.32 -13.34
CA PHE A 369 8.51 -7.86 -12.28
C PHE A 369 7.06 -7.39 -12.54
N GLU A 370 6.08 -7.94 -11.85
CA GLU A 370 4.71 -7.44 -11.87
C GLU A 370 4.65 -6.04 -11.22
N ALA A 371 5.05 -5.02 -11.99
CA ALA A 371 5.21 -3.68 -11.49
C ALA A 371 4.44 -2.68 -12.37
N PRO A 372 3.26 -2.21 -11.93
CA PRO A 372 2.41 -1.32 -12.70
C PRO A 372 2.94 0.12 -12.66
N ILE A 373 3.92 0.44 -13.50
CA ILE A 373 4.48 1.80 -13.61
C ILE A 373 3.79 2.68 -14.65
N CYS A 374 3.09 2.07 -15.63
CA CYS A 374 2.35 2.79 -16.65
C CYS A 374 0.92 3.04 -16.19
N THR A 375 0.42 4.28 -16.35
CA THR A 375 -0.96 4.65 -16.01
C THR A 375 -1.92 4.13 -17.06
N VAL A 376 -2.22 2.84 -17.00
CA VAL A 376 -2.98 2.12 -18.03
C VAL A 376 -3.88 1.07 -17.38
N THR A 377 -4.98 0.75 -18.06
CA THR A 377 -5.89 -0.36 -17.75
C THR A 377 -6.05 -1.30 -18.93
N SER A 378 -6.68 -2.45 -18.71
CA SER A 378 -7.11 -3.38 -19.76
C SER A 378 -8.53 -3.88 -19.46
N LEU A 379 -9.36 -3.95 -20.49
CA LEU A 379 -10.73 -4.46 -20.38
C LEU A 379 -10.87 -5.92 -20.84
N GLY A 380 -9.90 -6.41 -21.61
CA GLY A 380 -9.92 -7.72 -22.26
C GLY A 380 -10.32 -7.66 -23.72
N GLY A 381 -10.13 -8.78 -24.40
CA GLY A 381 -10.41 -8.92 -25.83
C GLY A 381 -11.89 -8.94 -26.19
N SER A 382 -12.77 -9.26 -25.23
CA SER A 382 -14.22 -9.24 -25.38
C SER A 382 -14.93 -9.09 -24.04
N LYS A 383 -16.20 -8.68 -24.09
CA LYS A 383 -17.05 -8.51 -22.89
C LYS A 383 -17.30 -9.83 -22.14
N GLU A 384 -17.14 -10.95 -22.80
CA GLU A 384 -17.26 -12.30 -22.22
C GLU A 384 -15.93 -12.84 -21.66
N SER A 385 -14.80 -12.30 -22.15
CA SER A 385 -13.45 -12.67 -21.72
C SER A 385 -12.76 -11.44 -21.07
N PRO A 386 -12.92 -11.24 -19.76
CA PRO A 386 -12.31 -10.13 -19.06
C PRO A 386 -10.79 -10.20 -19.15
N SER A 387 -10.12 -9.04 -19.04
CA SER A 387 -8.67 -8.95 -19.04
C SER A 387 -8.05 -9.75 -17.90
N ARG A 388 -6.89 -10.33 -18.18
CA ARG A 388 -6.00 -10.95 -17.21
C ARG A 388 -4.60 -10.33 -17.28
N ASN A 389 -4.50 -9.15 -17.90
CA ASN A 389 -3.23 -8.43 -18.01
C ASN A 389 -2.82 -7.90 -16.63
N ARG A 390 -1.66 -8.35 -16.13
CA ARG A 390 -1.08 -7.94 -14.84
C ARG A 390 -0.06 -6.81 -14.97
N SER A 391 0.25 -6.35 -16.20
CA SER A 391 1.16 -5.23 -16.42
C SER A 391 0.49 -3.85 -16.30
N VAL A 392 -0.81 -3.80 -15.96
CA VAL A 392 -1.63 -2.59 -15.84
C VAL A 392 -1.61 -2.01 -14.44
N LEU A 393 -1.80 -0.69 -14.33
CA LEU A 393 -1.95 0.01 -13.05
C LEU A 393 -3.26 -0.33 -12.36
N VAL A 394 -4.34 -0.33 -13.12
CA VAL A 394 -5.69 -0.61 -12.62
C VAL A 394 -6.27 -1.82 -13.36
N GLY A 395 -6.38 -2.93 -12.66
CA GLY A 395 -7.08 -4.12 -13.11
C GLY A 395 -8.60 -3.93 -13.02
N VAL A 396 -9.34 -4.43 -14.01
CA VAL A 396 -10.80 -4.48 -13.97
C VAL A 396 -11.23 -5.92 -13.69
N ILE A 397 -11.64 -6.16 -12.46
CA ILE A 397 -12.15 -7.47 -12.03
C ILE A 397 -13.64 -7.53 -12.33
N ARG A 398 -14.06 -8.50 -13.14
CA ARG A 398 -15.47 -8.73 -13.46
C ARG A 398 -15.77 -10.20 -13.72
N ASP A 399 -16.99 -10.59 -13.39
CA ASP A 399 -17.55 -11.89 -13.72
C ASP A 399 -18.93 -11.68 -14.35
N ALA A 400 -19.10 -12.17 -15.59
CA ALA A 400 -20.35 -12.04 -16.34
C ALA A 400 -21.56 -12.66 -15.64
N ASN A 401 -21.35 -13.63 -14.75
CA ASN A 401 -22.40 -14.31 -13.98
C ASN A 401 -22.60 -13.72 -12.58
N SER A 402 -21.70 -12.82 -12.14
CA SER A 402 -21.74 -12.20 -10.81
C SER A 402 -21.47 -10.70 -10.89
N PRO A 403 -22.48 -9.88 -11.24
CA PRO A 403 -22.30 -8.42 -11.32
C PRO A 403 -21.74 -7.79 -10.03
N LEU A 404 -22.09 -8.37 -8.85
CA LEU A 404 -21.58 -7.91 -7.56
C LEU A 404 -20.05 -8.05 -7.39
N ALA A 405 -19.41 -8.89 -8.19
CA ALA A 405 -17.96 -9.07 -8.17
C ALA A 405 -17.18 -7.96 -8.89
N THR A 406 -17.86 -7.07 -9.65
CA THR A 406 -17.20 -6.01 -10.43
C THR A 406 -16.54 -4.99 -9.50
N ARG A 407 -15.22 -4.82 -9.66
CA ARG A 407 -14.40 -3.89 -8.87
C ARG A 407 -13.11 -3.54 -9.61
N PHE A 408 -12.40 -2.56 -9.11
CA PHE A 408 -11.07 -2.21 -9.60
C PHE A 408 -10.01 -2.68 -8.63
N GLU A 409 -8.86 -3.07 -9.17
CA GLU A 409 -7.67 -3.47 -8.42
C GLU A 409 -6.55 -2.47 -8.73
N LEU A 410 -6.22 -1.60 -7.77
CA LEU A 410 -5.06 -0.72 -7.85
C LEU A 410 -3.83 -1.51 -7.41
N ARG A 411 -2.88 -1.74 -8.34
CA ARG A 411 -1.78 -2.68 -8.16
C ARG A 411 -0.46 -2.06 -7.67
N ALA A 412 -0.37 -0.74 -7.64
CA ALA A 412 0.86 -0.03 -7.28
C ALA A 412 1.14 0.08 -5.77
N PRO A 413 0.16 0.10 -4.85
CA PRO A 413 0.44 0.18 -3.42
C PRO A 413 1.31 -0.97 -2.92
N ASN A 414 1.96 -0.77 -1.78
CA ASN A 414 2.81 -1.73 -1.10
C ASN A 414 2.50 -1.70 0.40
N PRO A 415 2.94 -2.68 1.20
CA PRO A 415 2.55 -2.80 2.61
C PRO A 415 2.93 -1.61 3.52
N TYR A 416 3.77 -0.70 3.04
CA TYR A 416 4.09 0.57 3.73
C TYR A 416 3.38 1.79 3.13
N SER A 417 2.50 1.62 2.15
CA SER A 417 1.59 2.69 1.73
C SER A 417 0.59 2.97 2.86
N ASN A 418 0.22 4.23 3.01
CA ASN A 418 -0.82 4.59 3.97
C ASN A 418 -2.19 4.26 3.37
N THR A 419 -2.75 3.10 3.72
CA THR A 419 -3.98 2.53 3.16
C THR A 419 -5.17 3.50 3.27
N TYR A 420 -5.28 4.25 4.38
CA TYR A 420 -6.33 5.27 4.52
C TYR A 420 -6.24 6.35 3.44
N LEU A 421 -5.03 6.87 3.20
CA LEU A 421 -4.82 7.93 2.20
C LEU A 421 -4.91 7.40 0.77
N VAL A 422 -4.45 6.16 0.52
CA VAL A 422 -4.59 5.47 -0.77
C VAL A 422 -6.07 5.34 -1.13
N LEU A 423 -6.89 4.86 -0.20
CA LEU A 423 -8.34 4.73 -0.39
C LEU A 423 -9.00 6.10 -0.58
N ALA A 424 -8.70 7.07 0.29
CA ALA A 424 -9.28 8.41 0.22
C ALA A 424 -8.99 9.10 -1.11
N SER A 425 -7.73 9.11 -1.56
CA SER A 425 -7.32 9.74 -2.82
C SER A 425 -7.90 9.02 -4.04
N SER A 426 -7.99 7.69 -4.00
CA SER A 426 -8.60 6.89 -5.06
C SER A 426 -10.10 7.19 -5.22
N TYR A 427 -10.84 7.23 -4.12
CA TYR A 427 -12.27 7.57 -4.18
C TYR A 427 -12.53 9.02 -4.59
N GLN A 428 -11.67 9.98 -4.21
CA GLN A 428 -11.75 11.35 -4.70
C GLN A 428 -11.51 11.43 -6.22
N ALA A 429 -10.51 10.71 -6.72
CA ALA A 429 -10.23 10.62 -8.16
C ALA A 429 -11.39 9.95 -8.92
N MET A 430 -11.97 8.88 -8.39
CA MET A 430 -13.16 8.24 -8.97
C MET A 430 -14.33 9.21 -9.08
N LEU A 431 -14.59 9.95 -8.01
CA LEU A 431 -15.70 10.89 -7.94
C LEU A 431 -15.58 12.01 -8.99
N ASP A 432 -14.38 12.53 -9.22
CA ASP A 432 -14.13 13.51 -10.28
C ASP A 432 -14.50 12.95 -11.66
N GLY A 433 -14.08 11.72 -11.96
CA GLY A 433 -14.40 11.09 -13.23
C GLY A 433 -15.89 10.79 -13.39
N ILE A 434 -16.55 10.31 -12.35
CA ILE A 434 -18.01 10.05 -12.35
C ILE A 434 -18.78 11.35 -12.64
N ASP A 435 -18.48 12.42 -11.90
CA ASP A 435 -19.11 13.74 -12.07
C ASP A 435 -18.98 14.23 -13.53
N LYS A 436 -17.76 14.20 -14.08
CA LYS A 436 -17.47 14.71 -15.43
C LYS A 436 -18.09 13.90 -16.55
N VAL A 437 -18.08 12.57 -16.47
CA VAL A 437 -18.68 11.75 -17.54
C VAL A 437 -20.21 11.81 -17.53
N LEU A 438 -20.83 11.91 -16.34
CA LEU A 438 -22.28 12.10 -16.24
C LEU A 438 -22.72 13.48 -16.71
N ASP A 439 -21.95 14.54 -16.41
CA ASP A 439 -22.19 15.89 -16.92
C ASP A 439 -22.09 15.95 -18.45
N ALA A 440 -21.19 15.17 -19.05
CA ALA A 440 -21.03 15.10 -20.51
C ALA A 440 -22.16 14.32 -21.20
N GLY A 441 -22.93 13.50 -20.47
CA GLY A 441 -24.07 12.75 -20.99
C GLY A 441 -23.69 11.68 -22.02
N LEU A 442 -22.48 11.11 -21.93
CA LEU A 442 -21.97 10.10 -22.85
C LEU A 442 -22.64 8.73 -22.58
N THR A 443 -22.94 8.02 -23.66
CA THR A 443 -23.39 6.62 -23.61
C THR A 443 -22.22 5.69 -23.22
N MET A 444 -22.52 4.48 -22.74
CA MET A 444 -21.48 3.47 -22.39
C MET A 444 -20.56 3.15 -23.59
N ASP A 445 -21.09 3.13 -24.83
CA ASP A 445 -20.26 2.92 -26.02
C ASP A 445 -19.33 4.11 -26.32
N GLU A 446 -19.78 5.33 -26.07
CA GLU A 446 -18.94 6.53 -26.19
C GLU A 446 -17.88 6.58 -25.08
N LEU A 447 -18.21 6.14 -23.85
CA LEU A 447 -17.27 6.04 -22.75
C LEU A 447 -16.22 4.96 -23.00
N GLU A 448 -16.59 3.82 -23.61
CA GLU A 448 -15.62 2.80 -24.03
C GLU A 448 -14.66 3.36 -25.10
N LYS A 449 -15.15 4.16 -26.04
CA LYS A 449 -14.32 4.85 -27.05
C LYS A 449 -13.41 5.89 -26.41
N GLU A 450 -13.93 6.69 -25.48
CA GLU A 450 -13.15 7.68 -24.73
C GLU A 450 -11.97 7.02 -23.99
N LEU A 451 -12.20 5.90 -23.28
CA LEU A 451 -11.15 5.14 -22.61
C LEU A 451 -10.14 4.53 -23.59
N SER A 452 -10.57 4.19 -24.79
CA SER A 452 -9.77 3.48 -25.82
C SER A 452 -9.13 4.42 -26.84
N LYS A 453 -9.27 5.74 -26.68
CA LYS A 453 -8.75 6.73 -27.62
C LYS A 453 -7.23 6.61 -27.76
N LYS A 454 -6.74 6.92 -28.96
CA LYS A 454 -5.34 6.88 -29.30
C LYS A 454 -4.65 8.22 -29.03
N TYR A 455 -3.33 8.17 -28.89
CA TYR A 455 -2.48 9.34 -28.73
C TYR A 455 -2.75 10.37 -29.82
N GLY A 456 -3.10 11.60 -29.44
CA GLY A 456 -3.43 12.69 -30.35
C GLY A 456 -4.92 12.84 -30.64
N GLU A 457 -5.77 11.89 -30.26
CA GLU A 457 -7.22 12.03 -30.42
C GLU A 457 -7.81 12.91 -29.32
N GLU A 458 -8.76 13.78 -29.68
CA GLU A 458 -9.49 14.60 -28.70
C GLU A 458 -10.35 13.71 -27.81
N GLY A 459 -10.39 14.03 -26.53
CA GLY A 459 -11.24 13.38 -25.53
C GLY A 459 -12.19 14.38 -24.88
N VAL A 460 -13.26 13.88 -24.30
CA VAL A 460 -14.20 14.70 -23.52
C VAL A 460 -13.65 14.93 -22.10
N TYR A 461 -13.05 13.91 -21.53
CA TYR A 461 -12.50 13.93 -20.17
C TYR A 461 -11.00 13.56 -20.12
N LEU A 462 -10.57 12.53 -20.84
CA LEU A 462 -9.19 12.05 -20.83
C LEU A 462 -8.27 12.93 -21.69
N GLU A 463 -7.01 12.98 -21.33
CA GLU A 463 -6.01 13.85 -21.95
C GLU A 463 -5.69 13.43 -23.39
N LYS A 464 -5.57 14.40 -24.32
CA LYS A 464 -5.34 14.18 -25.74
C LYS A 464 -4.03 13.45 -26.06
N PHE A 465 -2.94 13.83 -25.37
CA PHE A 465 -1.61 13.31 -25.65
C PHE A 465 -1.23 12.15 -24.73
N ARG A 466 -2.18 11.21 -24.54
CA ARG A 466 -2.00 10.03 -23.69
C ARG A 466 -2.97 8.92 -24.11
N GLU A 467 -2.55 7.66 -23.93
CA GLU A 467 -3.40 6.48 -23.99
C GLU A 467 -3.61 5.94 -22.58
N TYR A 468 -4.77 5.30 -22.33
CA TYR A 468 -5.15 4.82 -21.02
C TYR A 468 -5.56 3.33 -21.02
N ARG A 469 -5.58 2.70 -22.20
CA ARG A 469 -5.95 1.28 -22.37
C ARG A 469 -4.91 0.55 -23.21
N SER A 470 -4.47 -0.61 -22.73
CA SER A 470 -3.67 -1.58 -23.48
C SER A 470 -4.11 -2.99 -23.12
N GLU A 471 -4.34 -3.82 -24.12
CA GLU A 471 -4.57 -5.26 -23.93
C GLU A 471 -3.24 -6.04 -23.97
N GLU A 472 -2.19 -5.43 -24.49
CA GLU A 472 -0.86 -6.01 -24.59
C GLU A 472 -0.06 -5.81 -23.29
N ASP A 473 0.90 -6.68 -23.03
CA ASP A 473 1.90 -6.44 -22.00
C ASP A 473 2.76 -5.23 -22.41
N VAL A 474 2.65 -4.15 -21.63
CA VAL A 474 3.32 -2.88 -21.95
C VAL A 474 4.84 -2.97 -21.90
N PHE A 475 5.41 -3.96 -21.21
CA PHE A 475 6.86 -4.16 -21.11
C PHE A 475 7.42 -5.04 -22.23
N GLU A 476 6.62 -5.97 -22.75
CA GLU A 476 7.03 -6.83 -23.85
C GLU A 476 6.85 -6.16 -25.22
N HIS A 477 5.79 -5.35 -25.38
CA HIS A 477 5.38 -4.81 -26.69
C HIS A 477 5.86 -3.39 -26.97
N TYR A 478 6.28 -2.63 -25.93
CA TYR A 478 6.69 -1.22 -26.09
C TYR A 478 8.07 -0.99 -25.49
N THR A 479 8.88 -0.19 -26.19
CA THR A 479 10.13 0.36 -25.66
C THR A 479 9.85 1.34 -24.51
N GLU A 480 10.86 1.65 -23.71
CA GLU A 480 10.71 2.66 -22.64
C GLU A 480 10.30 4.03 -23.20
N GLU A 481 10.85 4.44 -24.32
CA GLU A 481 10.50 5.71 -24.98
C GLU A 481 9.03 5.74 -25.41
N GLU A 482 8.54 4.66 -26.02
CA GLU A 482 7.14 4.52 -26.40
C GLU A 482 6.21 4.51 -25.20
N ARG A 483 6.55 3.77 -24.14
CA ARG A 483 5.78 3.78 -22.88
C ARG A 483 5.68 5.17 -22.28
N ASN A 484 6.81 5.87 -22.17
CA ASN A 484 6.85 7.22 -21.62
C ASN A 484 6.02 8.21 -22.43
N LYS A 485 6.00 8.05 -23.77
CA LYS A 485 5.19 8.86 -24.66
C LYS A 485 3.70 8.56 -24.54
N LEU A 486 3.32 7.28 -24.55
CA LEU A 486 1.91 6.87 -24.61
C LEU A 486 1.22 6.94 -23.24
N TYR A 487 1.91 6.49 -22.19
CA TYR A 487 1.31 6.29 -20.86
C TYR A 487 1.83 7.27 -19.80
N GLY A 488 2.71 8.20 -20.19
CA GLY A 488 3.35 9.16 -19.29
C GLY A 488 4.59 8.57 -18.62
N LYS A 489 5.57 9.43 -18.36
CA LYS A 489 6.80 9.07 -17.67
C LYS A 489 6.54 8.91 -16.18
N ALA A 490 6.84 7.73 -15.64
CA ALA A 490 6.77 7.50 -14.22
C ALA A 490 7.90 8.25 -13.46
N PRO A 491 7.62 8.80 -12.26
CA PRO A 491 8.67 9.40 -11.42
C PRO A 491 9.66 8.32 -10.97
N ALA A 492 10.92 8.71 -10.77
CA ALA A 492 12.01 7.80 -10.40
C ALA A 492 12.47 7.96 -8.93
N THR A 493 12.01 8.97 -8.23
CA THR A 493 12.33 9.25 -6.84
C THR A 493 11.13 9.78 -6.08
N VAL A 494 11.18 9.72 -4.75
CA VAL A 494 10.14 10.29 -3.88
C VAL A 494 9.98 11.79 -4.12
N TRP A 495 11.07 12.54 -4.27
CA TRP A 495 11.00 13.99 -4.52
C TRP A 495 10.35 14.31 -5.86
N GLU A 496 10.75 13.62 -6.93
CA GLU A 496 10.15 13.79 -8.27
C GLU A 496 8.65 13.48 -8.24
N ASN A 497 8.24 12.47 -7.47
CA ASN A 497 6.83 12.13 -7.29
C ASN A 497 6.05 13.20 -6.52
N LEU A 498 6.60 13.69 -5.41
CA LEU A 498 5.96 14.75 -4.60
C LEU A 498 5.80 16.06 -5.35
N SER A 499 6.68 16.37 -6.32
CA SER A 499 6.58 17.57 -7.14
C SER A 499 5.32 17.60 -8.01
N ALA A 500 4.63 16.48 -8.18
CA ALA A 500 3.35 16.42 -8.86
C ALA A 500 2.26 17.25 -8.17
N PHE A 501 2.35 17.46 -6.87
CA PHE A 501 1.41 18.33 -6.16
C PHE A 501 1.50 19.81 -6.59
N GLU A 502 2.69 20.29 -6.97
CA GLU A 502 2.86 21.65 -7.50
C GLU A 502 2.67 21.72 -9.00
N THR A 503 3.18 20.72 -9.74
CA THR A 503 3.14 20.73 -11.21
C THR A 503 1.75 20.42 -11.78
N ASN A 504 0.86 19.79 -10.98
CA ASN A 504 -0.50 19.42 -11.35
C ASN A 504 -1.56 20.06 -10.44
N GLU A 505 -1.47 21.38 -10.20
CA GLU A 505 -2.38 22.11 -9.30
C GLU A 505 -3.87 21.86 -9.58
N MET A 506 -4.27 21.81 -10.87
CA MET A 506 -5.67 21.55 -11.23
C MET A 506 -6.13 20.14 -10.85
N LYS A 507 -5.24 19.12 -10.94
CA LYS A 507 -5.54 17.76 -10.49
C LYS A 507 -5.52 17.66 -8.97
N GLN A 508 -4.69 18.44 -8.28
CA GLN A 508 -4.68 18.51 -6.82
C GLN A 508 -6.04 18.98 -6.25
N LEU A 509 -6.78 19.84 -6.96
CA LEU A 509 -8.12 20.27 -6.54
C LEU A 509 -9.10 19.09 -6.41
N VAL A 510 -8.87 18.00 -7.13
CA VAL A 510 -9.68 16.77 -7.02
C VAL A 510 -9.59 16.20 -5.61
N LEU A 511 -8.39 16.18 -5.03
CA LEU A 511 -8.19 15.70 -3.65
C LEU A 511 -8.88 16.60 -2.62
N LYS A 512 -8.96 17.90 -2.88
CA LYS A 512 -9.52 18.90 -1.96
C LYS A 512 -11.05 19.01 -2.04
N LYS A 513 -11.71 18.46 -3.07
CA LYS A 513 -13.17 18.53 -3.23
C LYS A 513 -13.85 18.00 -1.96
N GLY A 514 -14.84 18.74 -1.43
CA GLY A 514 -15.53 18.38 -0.20
C GLY A 514 -14.68 18.53 1.08
N GLU A 515 -13.61 19.32 1.03
CA GLU A 515 -12.67 19.53 2.15
C GLU A 515 -12.04 18.23 2.69
N VAL A 516 -11.89 17.22 1.81
CA VAL A 516 -11.33 15.91 2.19
C VAL A 516 -9.85 16.04 2.53
N PHE A 517 -9.04 16.50 1.57
CA PHE A 517 -7.67 16.91 1.81
C PHE A 517 -7.60 18.44 1.87
N THR A 518 -7.17 18.99 2.99
CA THR A 518 -6.88 20.42 3.08
C THR A 518 -5.44 20.72 2.67
N ASP A 519 -5.13 21.98 2.36
CA ASP A 519 -3.75 22.39 2.08
C ASP A 519 -2.80 22.06 3.23
N GLU A 520 -3.28 22.25 4.47
CA GLU A 520 -2.54 21.93 5.69
C GLU A 520 -2.18 20.43 5.75
N LEU A 521 -3.12 19.54 5.45
CA LEU A 521 -2.90 18.08 5.45
C LEU A 521 -1.98 17.62 4.31
N ILE A 522 -2.14 18.18 3.10
CA ILE A 522 -1.27 17.89 1.97
C ILE A 522 0.17 18.33 2.27
N ASN A 523 0.35 19.53 2.84
CA ASN A 523 1.66 20.03 3.22
C ASN A 523 2.29 19.17 4.33
N SER A 524 1.53 18.79 5.35
CA SER A 524 2.00 17.91 6.42
C SER A 524 2.46 16.55 5.87
N PHE A 525 1.67 15.94 4.98
CA PHE A 525 2.05 14.70 4.29
C PHE A 525 3.34 14.87 3.48
N LYS A 526 3.44 15.97 2.72
CA LYS A 526 4.61 16.28 1.91
C LYS A 526 5.87 16.44 2.76
N GLU A 527 5.80 17.25 3.83
CA GLU A 527 6.92 17.48 4.74
C GLU A 527 7.37 16.19 5.45
N SER A 528 6.43 15.39 5.96
CA SER A 528 6.69 14.06 6.53
C SER A 528 7.41 13.16 5.54
N THR A 529 6.89 13.07 4.31
CA THR A 529 7.45 12.19 3.27
C THR A 529 8.85 12.64 2.85
N VAL A 530 9.08 13.96 2.69
CA VAL A 530 10.42 14.53 2.42
C VAL A 530 11.38 14.18 3.54
N GLN A 531 10.97 14.32 4.80
CA GLN A 531 11.82 14.02 5.94
C GLN A 531 12.20 12.53 6.00
N LYS A 532 11.24 11.63 5.75
CA LYS A 532 11.49 10.19 5.63
C LYS A 532 12.46 9.89 4.48
N TRP A 533 12.21 10.44 3.29
CA TRP A 533 13.09 10.29 2.13
C TRP A 533 14.53 10.71 2.42
N LYS A 534 14.74 11.89 3.04
CA LYS A 534 16.06 12.38 3.44
C LYS A 534 16.76 11.43 4.40
N ASN A 535 16.07 11.03 5.47
CA ASN A 535 16.63 10.18 6.51
C ASN A 535 16.99 8.79 5.98
N GLU A 536 16.12 8.19 5.16
CA GLU A 536 16.40 6.91 4.54
C GLU A 536 17.56 6.99 3.55
N LEU A 537 17.56 8.00 2.67
CA LEU A 537 18.59 8.14 1.64
C LEU A 537 19.98 8.37 2.27
N ALA A 538 20.08 9.33 3.22
CA ALA A 538 21.35 9.68 3.85
C ALA A 538 21.82 8.65 4.89
N GLY A 539 20.90 8.11 5.69
CA GLY A 539 21.21 7.22 6.83
C GLY A 539 21.28 5.75 6.45
N ARG A 540 20.26 5.22 5.78
CA ARG A 540 20.13 3.79 5.46
C ARG A 540 20.70 3.45 4.08
N ILE A 541 20.14 3.99 2.99
CA ILE A 541 20.43 3.55 1.62
C ILE A 541 21.90 3.76 1.26
N ILE A 542 22.44 4.94 1.54
CA ILE A 542 23.88 5.22 1.29
C ILE A 542 24.76 4.31 2.17
N HIS A 543 24.38 4.08 3.44
CA HIS A 543 25.12 3.20 4.33
C HIS A 543 25.14 1.75 3.81
N ASP A 544 23.97 1.20 3.46
CA ASP A 544 23.83 -0.15 2.94
C ASP A 544 24.64 -0.34 1.64
N ASN A 545 24.57 0.65 0.73
CA ASN A 545 25.37 0.66 -0.48
C ASN A 545 26.88 0.70 -0.19
N ILE A 546 27.34 1.47 0.81
CA ILE A 546 28.74 1.47 1.23
C ILE A 546 29.16 0.10 1.76
N MET A 547 28.32 -0.52 2.60
CA MET A 547 28.61 -1.84 3.16
C MET A 547 28.68 -2.89 2.05
N LEU A 548 27.74 -2.89 1.12
CA LEU A 548 27.76 -3.78 -0.05
C LEU A 548 29.02 -3.55 -0.90
N LEU A 549 29.34 -2.31 -1.26
CA LEU A 549 30.54 -2.01 -2.06
C LEU A 549 31.84 -2.44 -1.37
N LYS A 550 31.89 -2.46 -0.04
CA LYS A 550 33.06 -2.99 0.70
C LYS A 550 33.24 -4.50 0.51
N THR A 551 32.17 -5.26 0.29
CA THR A 551 32.26 -6.71 0.02
C THR A 551 32.82 -7.02 -1.37
N PHE A 552 32.79 -6.07 -2.30
CA PHE A 552 33.37 -6.24 -3.65
C PHE A 552 34.90 -6.14 -3.56
N VAL A 553 35.56 -7.29 -3.51
CA VAL A 553 37.03 -7.43 -3.36
C VAL A 553 37.66 -8.01 -4.63
N LYS A 554 38.95 -7.75 -4.83
CA LYS A 554 39.71 -8.37 -5.92
C LYS A 554 39.87 -9.86 -5.63
N LEU A 555 39.47 -10.72 -6.56
CA LEU A 555 39.47 -12.17 -6.42
C LEU A 555 40.64 -12.82 -7.20
N HIS A 556 41.16 -12.17 -8.24
CA HIS A 556 42.33 -12.64 -8.99
C HIS A 556 43.62 -12.01 -8.46
N ASN A 557 44.72 -12.70 -8.61
CA ASN A 557 46.09 -12.19 -8.41
C ASN A 557 46.92 -12.41 -9.66
N GLU A 558 48.12 -11.79 -9.76
CA GLU A 558 49.00 -11.87 -10.93
C GLU A 558 49.61 -13.25 -11.14
N GLN A 559 49.54 -14.13 -10.15
CA GLN A 559 50.09 -15.50 -10.20
C GLN A 559 49.02 -16.53 -10.59
N ASP A 560 47.75 -16.20 -10.49
CA ASP A 560 46.65 -17.03 -10.96
C ASP A 560 46.44 -16.77 -12.46
N HIS A 561 45.82 -17.70 -13.17
CA HIS A 561 45.53 -17.60 -14.61
C HIS A 561 44.42 -16.54 -14.91
N ALA A 562 44.59 -15.34 -14.35
CA ALA A 562 43.70 -14.23 -14.63
C ALA A 562 43.75 -13.84 -16.11
N THR A 563 42.60 -13.66 -16.71
CA THR A 563 42.48 -13.19 -18.08
C THR A 563 42.52 -11.65 -18.15
N ASP A 564 42.73 -11.09 -19.32
CA ASP A 564 42.62 -9.66 -19.57
C ASP A 564 41.19 -9.13 -19.21
N LEU A 565 40.18 -9.97 -19.40
CA LEU A 565 38.78 -9.64 -19.02
C LEU A 565 38.65 -9.46 -17.50
N ASP A 566 39.29 -10.28 -16.69
CA ASP A 566 39.26 -10.15 -15.22
C ASP A 566 39.88 -8.82 -14.77
N VAL A 567 41.01 -8.45 -15.38
CA VAL A 567 41.70 -7.19 -15.10
C VAL A 567 40.83 -6.00 -15.49
N VAL A 568 40.25 -5.98 -16.69
CA VAL A 568 39.42 -4.90 -17.20
C VAL A 568 38.13 -4.75 -16.37
N ASN A 569 37.46 -5.85 -16.02
CA ASN A 569 36.27 -5.81 -15.20
C ASN A 569 36.57 -5.27 -13.79
N TRP A 570 37.69 -5.70 -13.19
CA TRP A 570 38.09 -5.19 -11.88
C TRP A 570 38.44 -3.68 -11.91
N GLU A 571 39.13 -3.21 -12.96
CA GLU A 571 39.42 -1.79 -13.12
C GLU A 571 38.13 -0.95 -13.24
N LYS A 572 37.13 -1.43 -13.98
CA LYS A 572 35.80 -0.80 -14.07
C LYS A 572 35.09 -0.76 -12.70
N ILE A 573 35.15 -1.88 -11.95
CA ILE A 573 34.55 -1.95 -10.60
C ILE A 573 35.23 -0.94 -9.67
N VAL A 574 36.56 -0.84 -9.66
CA VAL A 574 37.32 0.12 -8.86
C VAL A 574 36.97 1.56 -9.24
N TYR A 575 36.83 1.85 -10.53
CA TYR A 575 36.43 3.16 -11.02
C TYR A 575 35.02 3.55 -10.52
N LEU A 576 34.04 2.64 -10.63
CA LEU A 576 32.67 2.89 -10.14
C LEU A 576 32.63 3.02 -8.62
N LYS A 577 33.34 2.17 -7.87
CA LYS A 577 33.49 2.31 -6.40
C LYS A 577 34.04 3.69 -6.03
N THR A 578 35.05 4.17 -6.74
CA THR A 578 35.64 5.48 -6.49
C THR A 578 34.64 6.60 -6.76
N LYS A 579 33.90 6.54 -7.87
CA LYS A 579 32.86 7.53 -8.17
C LYS A 579 31.74 7.58 -7.12
N LEU A 580 31.32 6.41 -6.63
CA LEU A 580 30.21 6.28 -5.70
C LEU A 580 30.59 6.70 -4.27
N MET A 581 31.73 6.23 -3.73
CA MET A 581 31.99 6.27 -2.29
C MET A 581 33.32 6.92 -1.85
N LYS A 582 34.23 7.30 -2.78
CA LYS A 582 35.54 7.84 -2.40
C LYS A 582 35.68 9.32 -2.77
N ASP A 583 35.84 10.15 -1.77
CA ASP A 583 36.23 11.55 -1.94
C ASP A 583 37.73 11.67 -2.26
N SER A 584 38.08 12.64 -3.08
CA SER A 584 39.45 13.13 -3.24
C SER A 584 39.54 14.58 -2.77
N MET A 585 40.75 15.12 -2.72
CA MET A 585 40.93 16.52 -2.32
C MET A 585 40.22 17.52 -3.25
N THR A 586 40.06 17.14 -4.52
CA THR A 586 39.49 18.03 -5.56
C THR A 586 38.09 17.63 -6.02
N LYS A 587 37.61 16.43 -5.67
CA LYS A 587 36.34 15.90 -6.18
C LYS A 587 35.61 15.09 -5.12
N LYS A 588 34.35 15.45 -4.86
CA LYS A 588 33.43 14.70 -4.02
C LYS A 588 32.77 13.56 -4.80
N CYS A 589 32.61 12.43 -4.15
CA CYS A 589 31.88 11.27 -4.67
C CYS A 589 30.35 11.49 -4.66
N ILE A 590 29.61 10.61 -5.33
CA ILE A 590 28.14 10.75 -5.43
C ILE A 590 27.49 10.72 -4.05
N PHE A 591 27.87 9.80 -3.16
CA PHE A 591 27.27 9.70 -1.83
C PHE A 591 27.47 10.98 -0.99
N THR A 592 28.66 11.58 -1.03
CA THR A 592 28.93 12.84 -0.35
C THR A 592 28.13 14.00 -0.96
N LYS A 593 28.01 14.04 -2.30
CA LYS A 593 27.22 15.07 -2.98
C LYS A 593 25.73 14.98 -2.62
N ILE A 594 25.15 13.78 -2.56
CA ILE A 594 23.76 13.58 -2.13
C ILE A 594 23.57 14.12 -0.71
N LYS A 595 24.44 13.74 0.24
CA LYS A 595 24.35 14.22 1.63
C LYS A 595 24.44 15.74 1.73
N ASN A 596 25.33 16.36 0.95
CA ASN A 596 25.47 17.83 0.93
C ASN A 596 24.20 18.49 0.38
N ALA A 597 23.69 18.04 -0.76
CA ALA A 597 22.47 18.58 -1.36
C ALA A 597 21.25 18.46 -0.41
N LEU A 598 21.10 17.30 0.27
CA LEU A 598 20.05 17.11 1.27
C LEU A 598 20.18 18.06 2.47
N ASN A 599 21.41 18.32 2.93
CA ASN A 599 21.68 19.26 4.04
C ASN A 599 21.46 20.71 3.65
N GLU A 600 21.72 21.06 2.40
CA GLU A 600 21.52 22.40 1.83
C GLU A 600 20.07 22.66 1.42
N GLY A 601 19.20 21.63 1.44
CA GLY A 601 17.81 21.72 0.99
C GLY A 601 17.64 21.73 -0.53
N ASP A 602 18.71 21.43 -1.29
CA ASP A 602 18.66 21.30 -2.75
C ASP A 602 18.18 19.89 -3.13
N PHE A 603 16.86 19.70 -3.03
CA PHE A 603 16.24 18.41 -3.22
C PHE A 603 16.19 17.98 -4.69
N ASP A 604 16.18 18.91 -5.64
CA ASP A 604 16.26 18.61 -7.08
C ASP A 604 17.61 17.97 -7.41
N THR A 605 18.69 18.60 -6.97
CA THR A 605 20.04 18.03 -7.13
C THR A 605 20.19 16.70 -6.39
N ALA A 606 19.63 16.56 -5.18
CA ALA A 606 19.68 15.31 -4.42
C ALA A 606 18.96 14.18 -5.16
N SER A 607 17.78 14.47 -5.73
CA SER A 607 16.98 13.53 -6.53
C SER A 607 17.73 13.07 -7.80
N ASP A 608 18.31 13.99 -8.55
CA ASP A 608 19.10 13.68 -9.75
C ASP A 608 20.34 12.82 -9.43
N LEU A 609 21.02 13.14 -8.35
CA LEU A 609 22.16 12.35 -7.87
C LEU A 609 21.73 10.96 -7.36
N GLN A 610 20.54 10.84 -6.76
CA GLN A 610 19.96 9.55 -6.38
C GLN A 610 19.71 8.66 -7.61
N LYS A 611 19.17 9.20 -8.70
CA LYS A 611 19.01 8.47 -9.98
C LYS A 611 20.36 7.98 -10.50
N GLN A 612 21.37 8.85 -10.55
CA GLN A 612 22.73 8.48 -10.95
C GLN A 612 23.36 7.43 -10.03
N MET A 613 23.12 7.52 -8.72
CA MET A 613 23.56 6.50 -7.76
C MET A 613 22.93 5.14 -8.08
N ASN A 614 21.61 5.08 -8.27
CA ASN A 614 20.90 3.83 -8.56
C ASN A 614 21.37 3.18 -9.85
N GLU A 615 21.58 3.95 -10.94
CA GLU A 615 22.14 3.45 -12.20
C GLU A 615 23.51 2.83 -11.99
N LYS A 616 24.41 3.53 -11.29
CA LYS A 616 25.77 3.04 -11.06
C LYS A 616 25.85 1.88 -10.08
N MET A 617 24.94 1.80 -9.11
CA MET A 617 24.82 0.64 -8.23
C MET A 617 24.37 -0.60 -9.01
N THR A 618 23.43 -0.45 -9.94
CA THR A 618 23.00 -1.55 -10.83
C THR A 618 24.15 -2.00 -11.75
N GLU A 619 24.86 -1.05 -12.36
CA GLU A 619 26.02 -1.33 -13.23
C GLU A 619 27.13 -2.10 -12.48
N ILE A 620 27.51 -1.61 -11.30
CA ILE A 620 28.63 -2.23 -10.56
C ILE A 620 28.27 -3.60 -10.00
N ARG A 621 27.01 -3.84 -9.60
CA ARG A 621 26.54 -5.17 -9.18
C ARG A 621 26.63 -6.17 -10.32
N GLY A 622 26.11 -5.80 -11.50
CA GLY A 622 26.18 -6.65 -12.70
C GLY A 622 27.63 -6.97 -13.09
N LEU A 623 28.51 -5.98 -13.07
CA LEU A 623 29.94 -6.18 -13.36
C LEU A 623 30.63 -7.08 -12.33
N TYR A 624 30.28 -6.95 -11.04
CA TYR A 624 30.89 -7.78 -10.01
C TYR A 624 30.43 -9.24 -10.09
N ILE A 625 29.17 -9.49 -10.43
CA ILE A 625 28.66 -10.85 -10.70
C ILE A 625 29.42 -11.46 -11.91
N GLN A 626 29.53 -10.72 -13.02
CA GLN A 626 30.25 -11.19 -14.20
C GLN A 626 31.71 -11.48 -13.88
N TYR A 627 32.35 -10.60 -13.12
CA TYR A 627 33.74 -10.77 -12.68
C TYR A 627 33.91 -12.03 -11.81
N LYS A 628 33.02 -12.20 -10.81
CA LYS A 628 33.02 -13.37 -9.93
C LYS A 628 32.81 -14.68 -10.71
N ASN A 629 31.87 -14.71 -11.64
CA ASN A 629 31.54 -15.90 -12.42
C ASN A 629 32.63 -16.26 -13.44
N ASN A 630 33.49 -15.32 -13.88
CA ASN A 630 34.60 -15.61 -14.77
C ASN A 630 35.78 -16.21 -14.03
N ILE A 631 35.90 -15.96 -12.73
CA ILE A 631 37.01 -16.48 -11.90
C ILE A 631 36.68 -17.85 -11.32
N PHE A 632 35.42 -18.13 -11.05
CA PHE A 632 34.94 -19.40 -10.55
C PHE A 632 34.18 -20.16 -11.65
#